data_2c4a69284f9bf1b1b855d471294a1e1d
#
_entry.id   2c4a69284f9bf1b1b855d471294a1e1d
#
_cell.length_a   1.000
_cell.length_b   1.000
_cell.length_c   1.000
_cell.angle_alpha   90.00
_cell.angle_beta   90.00
_cell.angle_gamma   90.00
#
_symmetry.space_group_name_H-M   'P 1'
#
loop_
_entity.id
_entity.type
_entity.pdbx_description
1 polymer ?
#
loop_
_entity_poly.entity_id
_entity_poly.type
_entity_poly.pdbx_seq_one_letter_code
_entity_poly.pdbx_strand_id
1 'polypeptide(L)'
;YYYIKKAVLEVNYIDKLTGEPLTEQIVDETKHEGDEYTTEQKTFENYDLIEVPENSTGTMVVETDEEGNITNNRTVVTYYYSKKSAGVEEHHIDIRTGEELEEPTLHEGHVGDEYDIKAKEFLSYVVATTDKDGNNVLPENAAGTMTEEKIVVNYYYNQPAKVIVHYVEKATGKELEETNPETGELQSSQVIIEGQKDDDYTTTAKEFEYYTLIEKPEEEQGKMKVEITKDEEGNDVVNNTIELYYYYEAKPFNIGVEKEITGIIVNGERREPTNGKLEKVEIYRKSTEETSVQVEYKIKVSNTGEVSGNATIEENIPEGMRLANNDGTWEEQEGKLIKVIPELGAGETKEYTVLLNWEQTGENMGEKANEIKLVETGNVPGFVDNNDKDNTSNANVIISVETGELPIGLLVALVALVGLETVTLRYAVVLTKRQKKKVNKK
;
A
#
# COMPACT_ATOMS: atom_id res chain seq x y z
N TYR A 1 -6.81 74.02 82.94
CA TYR A 1 -6.54 73.63 81.57
C TYR A 1 -7.30 72.29 81.32
N TYR A 2 -8.13 72.28 80.28
CA TYR A 2 -8.79 71.06 79.85
C TYR A 2 -7.91 70.42 78.77
N TYR A 3 -7.53 69.21 78.98
CA TYR A 3 -6.81 68.43 78.00
C TYR A 3 -7.76 67.44 77.35
N ILE A 4 -7.80 67.40 76.03
CA ILE A 4 -8.52 66.38 75.26
C ILE A 4 -7.55 65.26 74.90
N LYS A 5 -7.93 64.00 75.15
CA LYS A 5 -7.05 62.87 74.84
C LYS A 5 -7.08 62.65 73.33
N LYS A 6 -5.88 62.48 72.73
CA LYS A 6 -5.74 62.15 71.31
C LYS A 6 -6.16 60.70 71.07
N ALA A 7 -6.89 60.51 70.00
CA ALA A 7 -7.30 59.23 69.47
C ALA A 7 -6.81 59.06 68.05
N VAL A 8 -6.67 57.83 67.58
CA VAL A 8 -6.18 57.48 66.22
C VAL A 8 -7.21 56.55 65.60
N LEU A 9 -7.71 56.91 64.44
CA LEU A 9 -8.55 56.05 63.63
C LEU A 9 -7.71 55.42 62.56
N GLU A 10 -7.73 54.06 62.48
CA GLU A 10 -7.08 53.26 61.45
C GLU A 10 -8.13 52.52 60.63
N VAL A 11 -8.00 52.61 59.28
CA VAL A 11 -8.89 51.90 58.37
C VAL A 11 -8.09 51.02 57.49
N ASN A 12 -8.39 49.72 57.53
CA ASN A 12 -7.76 48.67 56.75
C ASN A 12 -8.71 48.14 55.69
N TYR A 13 -8.16 47.81 54.53
CA TYR A 13 -8.88 47.11 53.45
C TYR A 13 -8.07 45.87 53.12
N ILE A 14 -8.56 44.72 53.48
CA ILE A 14 -7.80 43.46 53.54
C ILE A 14 -8.45 42.36 52.71
N ASP A 15 -7.68 41.64 51.92
CA ASP A 15 -8.08 40.38 51.33
C ASP A 15 -8.27 39.37 52.48
N LYS A 16 -9.48 38.85 52.61
CA LYS A 16 -9.84 37.95 53.73
C LYS A 16 -9.11 36.61 53.65
N LEU A 17 -8.78 36.15 52.41
CA LEU A 17 -8.12 34.85 52.20
C LEU A 17 -6.65 34.93 52.54
N THR A 18 -5.96 35.94 52.03
CA THR A 18 -4.50 36.07 52.16
C THR A 18 -4.07 36.85 53.40
N GLY A 19 -4.95 37.72 53.93
CA GLY A 19 -4.65 38.67 54.97
C GLY A 19 -3.82 39.90 54.50
N GLU A 20 -3.59 39.99 53.18
CA GLU A 20 -2.79 41.08 52.63
C GLU A 20 -3.61 42.37 52.46
N PRO A 21 -3.02 43.53 52.68
CA PRO A 21 -3.71 44.82 52.46
C PRO A 21 -3.87 45.10 50.95
N LEU A 22 -5.09 45.48 50.56
CA LEU A 22 -5.43 45.90 49.20
C LEU A 22 -5.02 47.32 48.86
N THR A 23 -4.73 48.11 49.88
CA THR A 23 -4.23 49.49 49.80
C THR A 23 -3.51 49.88 51.09
N GLU A 24 -2.80 50.95 51.06
CA GLU A 24 -2.19 51.51 52.26
C GLU A 24 -3.27 51.77 53.32
N GLN A 25 -2.94 51.47 54.58
CA GLN A 25 -3.76 51.78 55.75
C GLN A 25 -4.01 53.27 55.83
N ILE A 26 -5.26 53.65 56.08
CA ILE A 26 -5.60 55.06 56.36
C ILE A 26 -5.46 55.29 57.86
N VAL A 27 -4.63 56.26 58.26
CA VAL A 27 -4.42 56.63 59.67
C VAL A 27 -4.79 58.11 59.85
N ASP A 28 -5.79 58.34 60.69
CA ASP A 28 -6.21 59.70 61.07
C ASP A 28 -5.84 59.95 62.50
N GLU A 29 -4.77 60.75 62.74
CA GLU A 29 -4.26 61.17 64.02
C GLU A 29 -4.86 62.47 64.50
N THR A 30 -5.79 63.05 63.77
CA THR A 30 -6.41 64.34 64.12
C THR A 30 -7.60 64.19 65.08
N LYS A 31 -8.00 62.99 65.40
CA LYS A 31 -9.15 62.65 66.22
C LYS A 31 -8.85 62.75 67.73
N HIS A 32 -9.90 62.94 68.48
CA HIS A 32 -9.88 63.01 69.94
C HIS A 32 -10.98 62.11 70.52
N GLU A 33 -10.84 61.82 71.82
CA GLU A 33 -11.86 61.11 72.56
C GLU A 33 -13.22 61.82 72.46
N GLY A 34 -14.28 61.06 72.08
CA GLY A 34 -15.63 61.57 71.86
C GLY A 34 -15.93 62.11 70.47
N ASP A 35 -14.93 62.20 69.60
CA ASP A 35 -15.17 62.56 68.19
C ASP A 35 -15.94 61.48 67.47
N GLU A 36 -16.93 61.84 66.69
CA GLU A 36 -17.63 60.92 65.80
C GLU A 36 -16.77 60.59 64.59
N TYR A 37 -16.87 59.38 64.13
CA TYR A 37 -16.20 58.97 62.87
C TYR A 37 -17.18 58.15 62.01
N THR A 38 -16.97 58.23 60.72
CA THR A 38 -17.59 57.40 59.70
C THR A 38 -16.49 57.04 58.69
N THR A 39 -16.37 55.76 58.42
CA THR A 39 -15.42 55.25 57.41
C THR A 39 -16.20 54.81 56.18
N GLU A 40 -15.56 54.80 55.03
CA GLU A 40 -16.19 54.46 53.74
C GLU A 40 -15.57 53.21 53.17
N GLN A 41 -16.44 52.34 52.61
CA GLN A 41 -16.01 51.24 51.80
C GLN A 41 -15.33 51.73 50.50
N LYS A 42 -14.31 51.05 50.04
CA LYS A 42 -13.66 51.31 48.75
C LYS A 42 -14.05 50.22 47.75
N THR A 43 -14.02 50.54 46.50
CA THR A 43 -14.12 49.56 45.41
C THR A 43 -12.74 49.22 44.94
N PHE A 44 -12.44 47.93 44.86
CA PHE A 44 -11.21 47.38 44.29
C PHE A 44 -11.54 46.55 43.06
N GLU A 45 -10.78 46.74 42.00
CA GLU A 45 -10.92 45.89 40.82
C GLU A 45 -10.70 44.43 41.17
N ASN A 46 -11.52 43.54 40.65
CA ASN A 46 -11.51 42.07 40.90
C ASN A 46 -11.81 41.64 42.33
N TYR A 47 -12.33 42.51 43.19
CA TYR A 47 -12.72 42.14 44.54
C TYR A 47 -14.15 42.55 44.84
N ASP A 48 -14.82 41.73 45.62
CA ASP A 48 -16.14 42.03 46.21
C ASP A 48 -15.97 42.27 47.70
N LEU A 49 -16.70 43.30 48.23
CA LEU A 49 -16.77 43.52 49.66
C LEU A 49 -17.60 42.39 50.31
N ILE A 50 -17.01 41.66 51.24
CA ILE A 50 -17.68 40.54 51.91
C ILE A 50 -18.52 41.05 53.07
N GLU A 51 -17.97 42.01 53.83
CA GLU A 51 -18.55 42.43 55.07
C GLU A 51 -18.26 43.92 55.33
N VAL A 52 -19.29 44.67 55.69
CA VAL A 52 -19.15 46.03 56.22
C VAL A 52 -18.95 45.90 57.72
N PRO A 53 -17.83 46.37 58.28
CA PRO A 53 -17.59 46.24 59.72
C PRO A 53 -18.62 46.97 60.56
N GLU A 54 -19.12 46.33 61.64
CA GLU A 54 -20.13 46.92 62.52
C GLU A 54 -19.65 48.26 63.10
N ASN A 55 -18.33 48.44 63.28
CA ASN A 55 -17.75 49.66 63.77
C ASN A 55 -17.32 50.62 62.64
N SER A 56 -17.93 50.55 61.45
CA SER A 56 -17.69 51.49 60.36
C SER A 56 -18.07 52.95 60.69
N THR A 57 -18.93 53.06 61.67
CA THR A 57 -19.32 54.36 62.24
C THR A 57 -19.29 54.25 63.77
N GLY A 58 -18.98 55.30 64.46
CA GLY A 58 -18.94 55.29 65.91
C GLY A 58 -18.35 56.56 66.53
N THR A 59 -18.03 56.45 67.80
CA THR A 59 -17.36 57.52 68.57
C THR A 59 -16.01 57.07 69.03
N MET A 60 -14.99 57.90 68.93
CA MET A 60 -13.64 57.60 69.34
C MET A 60 -13.56 57.38 70.87
N VAL A 61 -13.02 56.25 71.27
CA VAL A 61 -12.84 55.87 72.66
C VAL A 61 -11.33 55.81 72.97
N VAL A 62 -10.96 56.32 74.16
CA VAL A 62 -9.59 56.23 74.68
C VAL A 62 -9.65 55.48 76.01
N GLU A 63 -9.07 54.28 76.01
CA GLU A 63 -9.00 53.49 77.24
C GLU A 63 -7.78 53.97 78.10
N THR A 64 -8.06 54.01 79.43
CA THR A 64 -6.99 54.38 80.40
C THR A 64 -6.96 53.37 81.52
N ASP A 65 -5.80 53.21 82.16
CA ASP A 65 -5.65 52.47 83.44
C ASP A 65 -6.20 53.27 84.60
N GLU A 66 -6.16 52.69 85.82
CA GLU A 66 -6.63 53.29 87.06
C GLU A 66 -5.82 54.51 87.43
N GLU A 67 -4.62 54.67 86.89
CA GLU A 67 -3.73 55.80 87.10
C GLU A 67 -3.93 56.94 86.10
N GLY A 68 -4.81 56.70 85.09
CA GLY A 68 -5.13 57.69 84.02
C GLY A 68 -4.19 57.67 82.84
N ASN A 69 -3.28 56.69 82.74
CA ASN A 69 -2.41 56.56 81.59
C ASN A 69 -3.18 55.91 80.43
N ILE A 70 -2.94 56.35 79.20
CA ILE A 70 -3.60 55.82 78.00
C ILE A 70 -3.06 54.40 77.76
N THR A 71 -3.95 53.42 77.79
CA THR A 71 -3.66 52.02 77.46
C THR A 71 -3.97 51.65 76.02
N ASN A 72 -5.04 52.29 75.47
CA ASN A 72 -5.38 52.15 74.06
C ASN A 72 -6.07 53.44 73.60
N ASN A 73 -5.63 54.00 72.52
CA ASN A 73 -6.23 55.16 71.89
C ASN A 73 -6.54 54.96 70.39
N ARG A 74 -6.48 53.68 69.96
CA ARG A 74 -6.69 53.31 68.55
C ARG A 74 -8.06 52.70 68.34
N THR A 75 -8.77 53.17 67.34
CA THR A 75 -9.92 52.53 66.79
C THR A 75 -9.59 51.96 65.40
N VAL A 76 -9.68 50.64 65.29
CA VAL A 76 -9.31 49.96 64.03
C VAL A 76 -10.60 49.51 63.36
N VAL A 77 -10.80 49.90 62.10
CA VAL A 77 -11.92 49.49 61.24
C VAL A 77 -11.34 48.70 60.09
N THR A 78 -11.77 47.47 59.89
CA THR A 78 -11.25 46.61 58.85
C THR A 78 -12.40 46.14 57.94
N TYR A 79 -12.27 46.52 56.63
CA TYR A 79 -13.12 46.03 55.57
C TYR A 79 -12.47 44.79 54.95
N TYR A 80 -13.23 43.69 54.87
CA TYR A 80 -12.78 42.45 54.26
C TYR A 80 -13.34 42.29 52.84
N TYR A 81 -12.46 41.91 51.95
CA TYR A 81 -12.77 41.67 50.56
C TYR A 81 -12.40 40.24 50.14
N SER A 82 -13.06 39.72 49.14
CA SER A 82 -12.71 38.49 48.49
C SER A 82 -12.51 38.74 47.02
N LYS A 83 -11.51 38.11 46.42
CA LYS A 83 -11.43 38.08 44.96
C LYS A 83 -12.70 37.55 44.37
N LYS A 84 -13.19 38.11 43.26
CA LYS A 84 -14.33 37.63 42.49
C LYS A 84 -14.05 36.25 41.98
N SER A 85 -15.02 35.34 42.12
CA SER A 85 -14.95 34.00 41.54
C SER A 85 -14.89 34.07 40.03
N ALA A 86 -14.10 33.22 39.43
CA ALA A 86 -13.95 33.06 37.98
C ALA A 86 -13.84 31.57 37.65
N GLY A 87 -14.02 31.23 36.38
CA GLY A 87 -13.88 29.84 35.96
C GLY A 87 -13.62 29.70 34.50
N VAL A 88 -12.94 28.63 34.17
CA VAL A 88 -12.68 28.16 32.81
C VAL A 88 -13.35 26.81 32.61
N GLU A 89 -14.24 26.72 31.65
CA GLU A 89 -14.89 25.47 31.28
C GLU A 89 -14.17 24.84 30.10
N GLU A 90 -13.67 23.65 30.30
CA GLU A 90 -12.91 22.86 29.34
C GLU A 90 -13.83 21.85 28.67
N HIS A 91 -13.85 21.84 27.33
CA HIS A 91 -14.62 20.94 26.50
C HIS A 91 -13.74 20.14 25.56
N HIS A 92 -14.08 18.89 25.34
CA HIS A 92 -13.46 17.96 24.40
C HIS A 92 -14.53 17.38 23.48
N ILE A 93 -14.57 17.87 22.23
CA ILE A 93 -15.72 17.71 21.34
C ILE A 93 -15.32 16.94 20.09
N ASP A 94 -16.06 15.90 19.73
CA ASP A 94 -15.98 15.32 18.40
C ASP A 94 -16.41 16.35 17.37
N ILE A 95 -15.48 16.77 16.48
CA ILE A 95 -15.73 17.86 15.53
C ILE A 95 -16.82 17.51 14.51
N ARG A 96 -17.05 16.22 14.26
CA ARG A 96 -18.02 15.75 13.27
C ARG A 96 -19.44 15.70 13.85
N THR A 97 -19.55 15.14 15.04
CA THR A 97 -20.87 14.94 15.70
C THR A 97 -21.28 16.11 16.56
N GLY A 98 -20.32 16.88 17.06
CA GLY A 98 -20.53 17.91 18.06
C GLY A 98 -20.78 17.36 19.46
N GLU A 99 -20.59 16.05 19.66
CA GLU A 99 -20.77 15.40 20.95
C GLU A 99 -19.53 15.55 21.83
N GLU A 100 -19.74 15.71 23.14
CA GLU A 100 -18.66 15.71 24.12
C GLU A 100 -18.05 14.30 24.24
N LEU A 101 -16.72 14.23 24.27
CA LEU A 101 -15.99 12.99 24.49
C LEU A 101 -15.93 12.59 25.97
N GLU A 102 -16.09 13.57 26.85
CA GLU A 102 -16.28 13.43 28.29
C GLU A 102 -17.11 14.59 28.83
N GLU A 103 -17.57 14.50 30.08
CA GLU A 103 -18.27 15.62 30.73
C GLU A 103 -17.33 16.83 30.82
N PRO A 104 -17.82 18.07 30.50
CA PRO A 104 -17.04 19.28 30.61
C PRO A 104 -16.45 19.48 32.02
N THR A 105 -15.23 19.95 32.08
CA THR A 105 -14.53 20.21 33.34
C THR A 105 -14.51 21.70 33.64
N LEU A 106 -15.04 22.08 34.85
CA LEU A 106 -14.94 23.45 35.32
C LEU A 106 -13.69 23.59 36.21
N HIS A 107 -12.79 24.46 35.80
CA HIS A 107 -11.62 24.92 36.58
C HIS A 107 -12.01 26.19 37.32
N GLU A 108 -12.30 26.06 38.63
CA GLU A 108 -12.65 27.18 39.46
C GLU A 108 -11.41 27.96 39.92
N GLY A 109 -11.53 29.27 40.02
CA GLY A 109 -10.49 30.19 40.46
C GLY A 109 -11.05 31.57 40.74
N HIS A 110 -10.22 32.58 40.67
CA HIS A 110 -10.56 33.96 40.87
C HIS A 110 -10.14 34.83 39.68
N VAL A 111 -10.80 35.97 39.54
CA VAL A 111 -10.39 36.95 38.53
C VAL A 111 -8.93 37.35 38.72
N GLY A 112 -8.16 37.27 37.65
CA GLY A 112 -6.72 37.52 37.63
C GLY A 112 -5.84 36.29 37.85
N ASP A 113 -6.41 35.13 38.15
CA ASP A 113 -5.62 33.88 38.23
C ASP A 113 -5.25 33.41 36.81
N GLU A 114 -4.05 32.89 36.63
CA GLU A 114 -3.61 32.31 35.35
C GLU A 114 -4.16 30.91 35.16
N TYR A 115 -4.46 30.55 33.91
CA TYR A 115 -4.85 29.20 33.54
C TYR A 115 -4.12 28.74 32.27
N ASP A 116 -3.96 27.44 32.10
CA ASP A 116 -3.33 26.81 30.95
C ASP A 116 -3.99 25.43 30.73
N ILE A 117 -4.99 25.37 29.88
CA ILE A 117 -5.73 24.17 29.52
C ILE A 117 -5.02 23.46 28.38
N LYS A 118 -4.83 22.17 28.48
CA LYS A 118 -4.18 21.33 27.47
C LYS A 118 -5.17 20.34 26.86
N ALA A 119 -4.98 20.04 25.58
CA ALA A 119 -5.71 18.95 24.95
C ALA A 119 -5.43 17.61 25.68
N LYS A 120 -6.47 16.81 25.92
CA LYS A 120 -6.38 15.47 26.46
C LYS A 120 -6.20 14.43 25.37
N GLU A 121 -5.70 13.27 25.74
CA GLU A 121 -5.62 12.12 24.85
C GLU A 121 -6.85 11.24 25.02
N PHE A 122 -7.54 10.95 23.93
CA PHE A 122 -8.66 10.03 23.88
C PHE A 122 -8.35 8.88 22.92
N LEU A 123 -8.70 7.68 23.34
CA LEU A 123 -8.51 6.49 22.51
C LEU A 123 -9.24 6.64 21.18
N SER A 124 -8.55 6.36 20.08
CA SER A 124 -9.01 6.50 18.70
C SER A 124 -9.24 7.92 18.17
N TYR A 125 -9.00 8.94 18.98
CA TYR A 125 -9.14 10.33 18.56
C TYR A 125 -7.79 11.06 18.48
N VAL A 126 -7.73 12.05 17.62
CA VAL A 126 -6.60 12.99 17.51
C VAL A 126 -7.13 14.42 17.54
N VAL A 127 -6.38 15.34 18.13
CA VAL A 127 -6.74 16.77 18.16
C VAL A 127 -6.87 17.29 16.74
N ALA A 128 -8.01 17.89 16.42
CA ALA A 128 -8.24 18.55 15.15
C ALA A 128 -7.52 19.91 15.13
N THR A 129 -6.76 20.16 14.10
CA THR A 129 -6.12 21.46 13.86
C THR A 129 -6.95 22.32 12.94
N THR A 130 -7.75 21.71 12.06
CA THR A 130 -8.63 22.40 11.11
C THR A 130 -10.00 21.71 11.08
N ASP A 131 -11.02 22.48 10.70
CA ASP A 131 -12.34 21.98 10.35
C ASP A 131 -12.37 21.42 8.90
N LYS A 132 -13.53 20.97 8.46
CA LYS A 132 -13.77 20.46 7.09
C LYS A 132 -13.52 21.49 5.98
N ASP A 133 -13.55 22.78 6.31
CA ASP A 133 -13.37 23.89 5.37
C ASP A 133 -11.92 24.42 5.41
N GLY A 134 -11.05 23.82 6.25
CA GLY A 134 -9.64 24.15 6.39
C GLY A 134 -9.37 25.31 7.38
N ASN A 135 -10.38 25.78 8.13
CA ASN A 135 -10.19 26.82 9.12
C ASN A 135 -9.55 26.24 10.39
N ASN A 136 -8.65 27.02 11.01
CA ASN A 136 -8.04 26.65 12.28
C ASN A 136 -9.12 26.51 13.38
N VAL A 137 -9.07 25.39 14.15
CA VAL A 137 -10.00 25.12 15.26
C VAL A 137 -9.29 24.94 16.60
N LEU A 138 -7.97 25.10 16.64
CA LEU A 138 -7.25 25.10 17.91
C LEU A 138 -7.67 26.34 18.73
N PRO A 139 -7.94 26.16 20.05
CA PRO A 139 -8.37 27.28 20.88
C PRO A 139 -7.25 28.30 21.07
N GLU A 140 -7.50 29.54 20.63
CA GLU A 140 -6.57 30.66 20.84
C GLU A 140 -6.52 31.08 22.31
N ASN A 141 -7.57 30.76 23.08
CA ASN A 141 -7.74 31.05 24.49
C ASN A 141 -7.45 29.84 25.39
N ALA A 142 -6.59 28.92 24.96
CA ALA A 142 -6.20 27.76 25.78
C ALA A 142 -5.45 28.15 27.07
N ALA A 143 -4.78 29.25 27.05
CA ALA A 143 -4.08 29.83 28.21
C ALA A 143 -4.35 31.32 28.34
N GLY A 144 -4.33 31.84 29.55
CA GLY A 144 -4.57 33.24 29.80
C GLY A 144 -4.82 33.56 31.25
N THR A 145 -5.56 34.63 31.50
CA THR A 145 -5.93 35.09 32.84
C THR A 145 -7.46 35.03 32.98
N MET A 146 -7.93 34.50 34.09
CA MET A 146 -9.36 34.38 34.40
C MET A 146 -10.02 35.77 34.53
N THR A 147 -11.21 35.90 33.95
CA THR A 147 -12.01 37.11 33.94
C THR A 147 -13.31 36.89 34.71
N GLU A 148 -14.09 38.01 34.95
CA GLU A 148 -15.43 37.86 35.57
C GLU A 148 -16.38 37.05 34.69
N GLU A 149 -16.18 37.05 33.35
CA GLU A 149 -16.98 36.23 32.47
C GLU A 149 -16.38 34.84 32.41
N LYS A 150 -17.26 33.81 32.44
CA LYS A 150 -16.84 32.43 32.29
C LYS A 150 -16.17 32.23 30.94
N ILE A 151 -14.95 31.73 30.97
CA ILE A 151 -14.17 31.41 29.76
C ILE A 151 -14.52 29.97 29.37
N VAL A 152 -14.68 29.73 28.05
CA VAL A 152 -14.91 28.41 27.49
C VAL A 152 -13.75 28.07 26.55
N VAL A 153 -13.09 26.94 26.79
CA VAL A 153 -12.00 26.42 25.97
C VAL A 153 -12.45 25.13 25.31
N ASN A 154 -12.57 25.12 23.98
CA ASN A 154 -13.02 23.95 23.23
C ASN A 154 -11.83 23.35 22.48
N TYR A 155 -11.53 22.08 22.74
CA TYR A 155 -10.69 21.23 21.93
C TYR A 155 -11.55 20.34 21.06
N TYR A 156 -11.32 20.37 19.75
CA TYR A 156 -12.01 19.53 18.80
C TYR A 156 -11.13 18.33 18.41
N TYR A 157 -11.78 17.21 18.12
CA TYR A 157 -11.11 15.95 17.83
C TYR A 157 -11.67 15.29 16.60
N ASN A 158 -10.75 14.70 15.81
CA ASN A 158 -11.04 13.83 14.70
C ASN A 158 -10.88 12.37 15.10
N GLN A 159 -11.64 11.48 14.47
CA GLN A 159 -11.50 10.04 14.60
C GLN A 159 -10.99 9.46 13.28
N PRO A 160 -9.64 9.43 13.05
CA PRO A 160 -9.06 9.06 11.77
C PRO A 160 -9.32 7.60 11.42
N ALA A 161 -9.60 7.35 10.15
CA ALA A 161 -9.76 6.05 9.56
C ALA A 161 -9.15 6.01 8.17
N LYS A 162 -8.85 4.82 7.66
CA LYS A 162 -8.32 4.63 6.32
C LYS A 162 -8.79 3.35 5.66
N VAL A 163 -8.74 3.34 4.35
CA VAL A 163 -8.92 2.15 3.51
C VAL A 163 -7.62 1.90 2.77
N ILE A 164 -7.09 0.69 2.85
CA ILE A 164 -5.94 0.24 2.08
C ILE A 164 -6.45 -0.71 1.01
N VAL A 165 -6.19 -0.38 -0.24
CA VAL A 165 -6.61 -1.18 -1.40
C VAL A 165 -5.39 -1.88 -1.96
N HIS A 166 -5.44 -3.20 -1.98
CA HIS A 166 -4.41 -4.09 -2.46
C HIS A 166 -4.78 -4.66 -3.83
N TYR A 167 -3.83 -4.68 -4.75
CA TYR A 167 -3.95 -5.31 -6.06
C TYR A 167 -2.92 -6.43 -6.12
N VAL A 168 -3.36 -7.68 -5.98
CA VAL A 168 -2.51 -8.81 -5.61
C VAL A 168 -2.60 -9.94 -6.62
N GLU A 169 -1.48 -10.50 -7.03
CA GLU A 169 -1.46 -11.78 -7.74
C GLU A 169 -1.89 -12.90 -6.78
N LYS A 170 -3.03 -13.54 -7.07
CA LYS A 170 -3.65 -14.53 -6.17
C LYS A 170 -2.77 -15.74 -5.91
N ALA A 171 -2.02 -16.19 -6.90
CA ALA A 171 -1.17 -17.38 -6.80
C ALA A 171 0.01 -17.20 -5.85
N THR A 172 0.59 -16.00 -5.80
CA THR A 172 1.81 -15.71 -5.05
C THR A 172 1.58 -14.87 -3.80
N GLY A 173 0.45 -14.17 -3.73
CA GLY A 173 0.17 -13.17 -2.72
C GLY A 173 0.99 -11.88 -2.89
N LYS A 174 1.70 -11.73 -4.01
CA LYS A 174 2.54 -10.57 -4.27
C LYS A 174 1.69 -9.38 -4.74
N GLU A 175 1.94 -8.20 -4.15
CA GLU A 175 1.41 -6.94 -4.67
C GLU A 175 1.87 -6.71 -6.10
N LEU A 176 0.95 -6.28 -6.96
CA LEU A 176 1.26 -5.86 -8.30
C LEU A 176 1.92 -4.48 -8.30
N GLU A 177 2.72 -4.25 -9.31
CA GLU A 177 3.42 -2.98 -9.51
C GLU A 177 2.85 -2.25 -10.73
N GLU A 178 2.87 -0.94 -10.68
CA GLU A 178 2.52 -0.08 -11.81
C GLU A 178 3.66 0.88 -12.13
N THR A 179 3.75 1.31 -13.37
CA THR A 179 4.74 2.31 -13.76
C THR A 179 4.27 3.69 -13.33
N ASN A 180 5.08 4.37 -12.53
CA ASN A 180 4.83 5.76 -12.17
C ASN A 180 4.89 6.63 -13.45
N PRO A 181 3.81 7.35 -13.80
CA PRO A 181 3.76 8.11 -15.04
C PRO A 181 4.72 9.30 -15.08
N GLU A 182 5.21 9.77 -13.94
CA GLU A 182 6.12 10.92 -13.84
C GLU A 182 7.59 10.50 -13.89
N THR A 183 7.94 9.39 -13.23
CA THR A 183 9.33 8.93 -13.10
C THR A 183 9.68 7.80 -14.06
N GLY A 184 8.69 7.04 -14.54
CA GLY A 184 8.87 5.82 -15.33
C GLY A 184 9.36 4.63 -14.52
N GLU A 185 9.45 4.73 -13.21
CA GLU A 185 9.87 3.66 -12.31
C GLU A 185 8.68 2.82 -11.85
N LEU A 186 8.93 1.54 -11.53
CA LEU A 186 7.93 0.66 -10.95
C LEU A 186 7.69 1.05 -9.49
N GLN A 187 6.44 1.11 -9.11
CA GLN A 187 5.97 1.35 -7.75
C GLN A 187 4.84 0.39 -7.39
N SER A 188 4.58 0.24 -6.09
CA SER A 188 3.41 -0.52 -5.63
C SER A 188 2.13 0.10 -6.19
N SER A 189 1.22 -0.75 -6.64
CA SER A 189 -0.11 -0.33 -7.10
C SER A 189 -1.09 -0.05 -5.96
N GLN A 190 -0.70 -0.34 -4.71
CA GLN A 190 -1.50 -0.12 -3.51
C GLN A 190 -2.03 1.32 -3.43
N VAL A 191 -3.27 1.49 -3.00
CA VAL A 191 -3.90 2.80 -2.79
C VAL A 191 -4.30 2.93 -1.32
N ILE A 192 -3.95 4.06 -0.70
CA ILE A 192 -4.37 4.42 0.65
C ILE A 192 -5.35 5.59 0.54
N ILE A 193 -6.57 5.38 1.05
CA ILE A 193 -7.60 6.41 1.15
C ILE A 193 -7.69 6.79 2.62
N GLU A 194 -7.25 8.00 2.95
CA GLU A 194 -7.32 8.54 4.30
C GLU A 194 -8.62 9.33 4.50
N GLY A 195 -9.18 9.28 5.69
CA GLY A 195 -10.40 9.96 6.07
C GLY A 195 -10.68 9.83 7.56
N GLN A 196 -11.95 9.93 7.89
CA GLN A 196 -12.44 9.79 9.27
C GLN A 196 -13.52 8.73 9.34
N LYS A 197 -13.82 8.27 10.53
CA LYS A 197 -14.97 7.38 10.79
C LYS A 197 -16.21 7.93 10.10
N ASP A 198 -16.98 7.04 9.47
CA ASP A 198 -18.20 7.30 8.71
C ASP A 198 -18.02 8.12 7.41
N ASP A 199 -16.80 8.43 6.99
CA ASP A 199 -16.57 8.93 5.64
C ASP A 199 -16.89 7.85 4.62
N ASP A 200 -17.47 8.24 3.49
CA ASP A 200 -17.74 7.34 2.40
C ASP A 200 -16.44 7.05 1.61
N TYR A 201 -16.23 5.79 1.26
CA TYR A 201 -15.17 5.39 0.35
C TYR A 201 -15.73 4.64 -0.84
N THR A 202 -15.01 4.73 -1.95
CA THR A 202 -15.27 3.94 -3.16
C THR A 202 -13.93 3.53 -3.75
N THR A 203 -13.82 2.25 -4.09
CA THR A 203 -12.63 1.66 -4.70
C THR A 203 -12.99 1.05 -6.05
N THR A 204 -12.01 0.89 -6.92
CA THR A 204 -12.18 0.31 -8.25
C THR A 204 -11.01 -0.60 -8.57
N ALA A 205 -11.28 -1.65 -9.35
CA ALA A 205 -10.23 -2.46 -9.94
C ALA A 205 -9.35 -1.61 -10.86
N LYS A 206 -8.04 -1.92 -10.89
CA LYS A 206 -7.10 -1.39 -11.87
C LYS A 206 -6.96 -2.36 -13.05
N GLU A 207 -6.60 -1.84 -14.20
CA GLU A 207 -6.20 -2.66 -15.35
C GLU A 207 -4.68 -2.83 -15.36
N PHE A 208 -4.23 -4.07 -15.46
CA PHE A 208 -2.82 -4.42 -15.60
C PHE A 208 -2.60 -5.14 -16.93
N GLU A 209 -1.59 -4.70 -17.68
CA GLU A 209 -1.29 -5.23 -19.01
C GLU A 209 -1.11 -6.76 -19.00
N TYR A 210 -0.43 -7.26 -17.98
CA TYR A 210 -0.01 -8.66 -17.88
C TYR A 210 -0.86 -9.52 -16.96
N TYR A 211 -1.94 -8.97 -16.40
CA TYR A 211 -2.78 -9.66 -15.44
C TYR A 211 -4.26 -9.51 -15.77
N THR A 212 -5.04 -10.49 -15.39
CA THR A 212 -6.51 -10.48 -15.52
C THR A 212 -7.13 -10.47 -14.13
N LEU A 213 -8.07 -9.56 -13.90
CA LEU A 213 -8.87 -9.52 -12.67
C LEU A 213 -9.74 -10.77 -12.56
N ILE A 214 -9.63 -11.50 -11.43
CA ILE A 214 -10.39 -12.74 -11.18
C ILE A 214 -11.32 -12.63 -9.96
N GLU A 215 -11.04 -11.72 -9.01
CA GLU A 215 -11.88 -11.58 -7.83
C GLU A 215 -11.83 -10.14 -7.32
N LYS A 216 -12.97 -9.63 -6.88
CA LYS A 216 -13.13 -8.30 -6.30
C LYS A 216 -13.49 -8.42 -4.82
N PRO A 217 -13.18 -7.41 -3.98
CA PRO A 217 -13.68 -7.37 -2.62
C PRO A 217 -15.23 -7.30 -2.61
N GLU A 218 -15.84 -7.87 -1.58
CA GLU A 218 -17.29 -7.84 -1.43
C GLU A 218 -17.84 -6.41 -1.28
N GLU A 219 -17.08 -5.53 -0.64
CA GLU A 219 -17.46 -4.13 -0.37
C GLU A 219 -16.52 -3.17 -1.11
N GLU A 220 -16.75 -2.94 -2.41
CA GLU A 220 -16.02 -1.93 -3.20
C GLU A 220 -16.34 -0.48 -2.76
N GLN A 221 -17.40 -0.29 -2.00
CA GLN A 221 -17.84 1.01 -1.46
C GLN A 221 -18.47 0.82 -0.09
N GLY A 222 -18.34 1.82 0.76
CA GLY A 222 -18.89 1.75 2.12
C GLY A 222 -18.53 2.95 2.95
N LYS A 223 -18.60 2.79 4.26
CA LYS A 223 -18.18 3.79 5.25
C LYS A 223 -16.95 3.35 6.00
N MET A 224 -16.01 4.26 6.20
CA MET A 224 -14.84 4.04 7.04
C MET A 224 -15.28 3.74 8.48
N LYS A 225 -14.61 2.78 9.10
CA LYS A 225 -14.95 2.30 10.44
C LYS A 225 -13.79 2.53 11.41
N VAL A 226 -14.16 2.79 12.65
CA VAL A 226 -13.22 2.75 13.78
C VAL A 226 -13.87 1.89 14.85
N GLU A 227 -13.25 0.79 15.18
CA GLU A 227 -13.72 -0.18 16.17
C GLU A 227 -12.65 -0.33 17.24
N ILE A 228 -13.08 -0.46 18.49
CA ILE A 228 -12.20 -0.74 19.62
C ILE A 228 -12.45 -2.19 20.03
N THR A 229 -11.41 -3.00 19.97
CA THR A 229 -11.44 -4.40 20.40
C THR A 229 -10.48 -4.62 21.55
N LYS A 230 -10.48 -5.81 22.13
CA LYS A 230 -9.51 -6.22 23.15
C LYS A 230 -8.52 -7.22 22.55
N ASP A 231 -7.22 -7.04 22.85
CA ASP A 231 -6.22 -8.05 22.57
C ASP A 231 -6.29 -9.24 23.56
N GLU A 232 -5.43 -10.22 23.39
CA GLU A 232 -5.38 -11.40 24.27
C GLU A 232 -4.99 -11.05 25.72
N GLU A 233 -4.37 -9.91 25.95
CA GLU A 233 -3.94 -9.40 27.25
C GLU A 233 -5.02 -8.50 27.89
N GLY A 234 -6.08 -8.18 27.14
CA GLY A 234 -7.21 -7.35 27.60
C GLY A 234 -7.05 -5.86 27.38
N ASN A 235 -6.00 -5.43 26.65
CA ASN A 235 -5.79 -4.03 26.29
C ASN A 235 -6.69 -3.61 25.13
N ASP A 236 -7.07 -2.34 25.10
CA ASP A 236 -7.83 -1.79 23.99
C ASP A 236 -6.96 -1.62 22.74
N VAL A 237 -7.46 -2.15 21.62
CA VAL A 237 -6.84 -2.04 20.28
C VAL A 237 -7.77 -1.29 19.35
N VAL A 238 -7.27 -0.23 18.76
CA VAL A 238 -8.01 0.57 17.79
C VAL A 238 -7.83 -0.03 16.38
N ASN A 239 -8.93 -0.47 15.79
CA ASN A 239 -9.02 -0.94 14.42
C ASN A 239 -9.67 0.16 13.58
N ASN A 240 -8.86 0.94 12.90
CA ASN A 240 -9.28 2.07 12.05
C ASN A 240 -8.88 1.91 10.59
N THR A 241 -8.55 0.68 10.18
CA THR A 241 -8.10 0.37 8.83
C THR A 241 -9.00 -0.71 8.24
N ILE A 242 -9.50 -0.46 7.03
CA ILE A 242 -10.18 -1.44 6.19
C ILE A 242 -9.19 -1.86 5.11
N GLU A 243 -8.95 -3.15 4.95
CA GLU A 243 -8.11 -3.70 3.89
C GLU A 243 -8.98 -4.39 2.85
N LEU A 244 -8.84 -4.00 1.58
CA LEU A 244 -9.59 -4.51 0.45
C LEU A 244 -8.65 -5.08 -0.59
N TYR A 245 -8.98 -6.27 -1.12
CA TYR A 245 -8.13 -7.01 -2.03
C TYR A 245 -8.81 -7.24 -3.37
N TYR A 246 -8.20 -6.76 -4.45
CA TYR A 246 -8.49 -7.16 -5.81
C TYR A 246 -7.48 -8.21 -6.22
N TYR A 247 -7.95 -9.41 -6.58
CA TYR A 247 -7.08 -10.52 -6.95
C TYR A 247 -7.00 -10.68 -8.45
N TYR A 248 -5.79 -10.91 -8.91
CA TYR A 248 -5.44 -11.05 -10.31
C TYR A 248 -4.74 -12.37 -10.55
N GLU A 249 -4.86 -12.86 -11.79
CA GLU A 249 -4.12 -13.99 -12.32
C GLU A 249 -3.23 -13.52 -13.46
N ALA A 250 -1.99 -14.04 -13.49
CA ALA A 250 -1.08 -13.77 -14.59
C ALA A 250 -1.64 -14.31 -15.90
N LYS A 251 -1.60 -13.51 -16.96
CA LYS A 251 -1.97 -13.96 -18.29
C LYS A 251 -1.01 -15.05 -18.76
N PRO A 252 -1.49 -16.08 -19.47
CA PRO A 252 -0.65 -17.18 -19.92
C PRO A 252 0.42 -16.68 -20.92
N PHE A 253 1.63 -17.22 -20.75
CA PHE A 253 2.74 -17.03 -21.67
C PHE A 253 3.15 -18.39 -22.22
N ASN A 254 3.22 -18.52 -23.55
CA ASN A 254 3.65 -19.73 -24.22
C ASN A 254 4.17 -19.43 -25.64
N ILE A 255 5.40 -19.80 -25.93
CA ILE A 255 5.97 -19.78 -27.26
C ILE A 255 6.32 -21.21 -27.67
N GLY A 256 5.83 -21.64 -28.81
CA GLY A 256 6.11 -22.95 -29.35
C GLY A 256 6.74 -22.90 -30.73
N VAL A 257 7.35 -24.00 -31.13
CA VAL A 257 7.94 -24.19 -32.44
C VAL A 257 7.35 -25.37 -33.20
N GLU A 258 7.09 -25.19 -34.48
CA GLU A 258 6.70 -26.25 -35.40
C GLU A 258 7.62 -26.27 -36.62
N LYS A 259 8.00 -27.46 -37.05
CA LYS A 259 8.88 -27.65 -38.20
C LYS A 259 8.27 -28.63 -39.19
N GLU A 260 8.34 -28.31 -40.46
CA GLU A 260 7.86 -29.16 -41.54
C GLU A 260 8.79 -29.09 -42.75
N ILE A 261 8.88 -30.17 -43.54
CA ILE A 261 9.52 -30.17 -44.88
C ILE A 261 8.48 -29.59 -45.84
N THR A 262 8.87 -28.57 -46.59
CA THR A 262 7.99 -27.91 -47.57
C THR A 262 8.42 -28.14 -49.03
N GLY A 263 9.60 -28.69 -49.19
CA GLY A 263 10.10 -29.00 -50.54
C GLY A 263 11.28 -29.93 -50.52
N ILE A 264 11.37 -30.81 -51.48
CA ILE A 264 12.54 -31.65 -51.78
C ILE A 264 12.94 -31.38 -53.24
N ILE A 265 14.20 -31.03 -53.45
CA ILE A 265 14.71 -30.71 -54.77
C ILE A 265 15.78 -31.72 -55.09
N VAL A 266 15.56 -32.51 -56.15
CA VAL A 266 16.52 -33.54 -56.63
C VAL A 266 16.95 -33.16 -58.02
N ASN A 267 18.24 -32.96 -58.23
CA ASN A 267 18.85 -32.52 -59.51
C ASN A 267 18.17 -31.24 -60.07
N GLY A 268 17.73 -30.33 -59.19
CA GLY A 268 17.05 -29.10 -59.57
C GLY A 268 15.54 -29.23 -59.79
N GLU A 269 15.00 -30.44 -59.75
CA GLU A 269 13.56 -30.65 -59.83
C GLU A 269 12.92 -30.68 -58.45
N ARG A 270 11.94 -29.77 -58.18
CA ARG A 270 11.21 -29.68 -56.93
C ARG A 270 10.03 -30.66 -56.90
N ARG A 271 9.88 -31.37 -55.82
CA ARG A 271 8.69 -32.15 -55.50
C ARG A 271 8.10 -31.72 -54.18
N GLU A 272 6.79 -31.82 -54.05
CA GLU A 272 6.10 -31.57 -52.82
C GLU A 272 6.28 -32.76 -51.86
N PRO A 273 6.39 -32.50 -50.53
CA PRO A 273 6.47 -33.55 -49.54
C PRO A 273 5.18 -34.34 -49.42
N THR A 274 5.27 -35.57 -48.96
CA THR A 274 4.13 -36.49 -48.76
C THR A 274 3.43 -36.21 -47.44
N ASN A 275 4.18 -35.96 -46.35
CA ASN A 275 3.65 -35.65 -45.04
C ASN A 275 4.34 -34.53 -44.28
N GLY A 276 5.44 -33.99 -44.80
CA GLY A 276 6.20 -32.88 -44.24
C GLY A 276 6.98 -33.17 -42.95
N LYS A 277 6.81 -34.32 -42.33
CA LYS A 277 7.53 -34.70 -41.09
C LYS A 277 8.60 -35.76 -41.31
N LEU A 278 8.32 -36.72 -42.18
CA LEU A 278 9.29 -37.75 -42.59
C LEU A 278 9.15 -37.99 -44.09
N GLU A 279 10.20 -37.68 -44.80
CA GLU A 279 10.26 -37.84 -46.25
C GLU A 279 11.35 -38.85 -46.63
N LYS A 280 11.15 -39.57 -47.74
CA LYS A 280 12.13 -40.48 -48.32
C LYS A 280 12.61 -40.00 -49.69
N VAL A 281 13.93 -39.99 -49.89
CA VAL A 281 14.57 -39.72 -51.13
C VAL A 281 15.36 -40.94 -51.55
N GLU A 282 15.01 -41.54 -52.69
CA GLU A 282 15.72 -42.68 -53.28
C GLU A 282 16.60 -42.16 -54.43
N ILE A 283 17.86 -42.54 -54.42
CA ILE A 283 18.83 -42.19 -55.45
C ILE A 283 19.46 -43.47 -56.05
N TYR A 284 19.82 -43.42 -57.32
CA TYR A 284 20.49 -44.53 -57.93
C TYR A 284 21.92 -44.68 -57.45
N ARG A 285 22.33 -45.85 -57.07
CA ARG A 285 23.67 -46.13 -56.50
C ARG A 285 24.81 -45.64 -57.40
N LYS A 286 24.64 -45.72 -58.70
CA LYS A 286 25.65 -45.33 -59.66
C LYS A 286 25.74 -43.80 -59.91
N SER A 287 24.76 -43.05 -59.37
CA SER A 287 24.68 -41.61 -59.53
C SER A 287 24.76 -40.86 -58.20
N THR A 288 25.24 -41.55 -57.13
CA THR A 288 25.28 -40.94 -55.79
C THR A 288 26.11 -39.65 -55.78
N GLU A 289 27.25 -39.62 -56.43
CA GLU A 289 28.10 -38.39 -56.48
C GLU A 289 27.58 -37.34 -57.47
N GLU A 290 26.66 -37.71 -58.35
CA GLU A 290 26.10 -36.83 -59.38
C GLU A 290 24.71 -36.31 -59.02
N THR A 291 24.07 -36.88 -57.97
CA THR A 291 22.70 -36.50 -57.55
C THR A 291 22.75 -35.43 -56.49
N SER A 292 22.24 -34.24 -56.80
CA SER A 292 22.04 -33.20 -55.78
C SER A 292 20.69 -33.41 -55.09
N VAL A 293 20.70 -33.31 -53.76
CA VAL A 293 19.46 -33.28 -52.94
C VAL A 293 19.50 -32.06 -52.07
N GLN A 294 18.40 -31.29 -52.13
CA GLN A 294 18.17 -30.18 -51.23
C GLN A 294 16.84 -30.41 -50.53
N VAL A 295 16.78 -30.06 -49.27
CA VAL A 295 15.55 -30.16 -48.44
C VAL A 295 15.25 -28.78 -47.91
N GLU A 296 14.04 -28.33 -48.19
CA GLU A 296 13.50 -27.06 -47.70
C GLU A 296 12.64 -27.34 -46.49
N TYR A 297 12.98 -26.69 -45.40
CA TYR A 297 12.24 -26.75 -44.16
C TYR A 297 11.59 -25.40 -43.87
N LYS A 298 10.36 -25.43 -43.38
CA LYS A 298 9.66 -24.29 -42.79
C LYS A 298 9.58 -24.48 -41.31
N ILE A 299 9.92 -23.45 -40.57
CA ILE A 299 9.87 -23.35 -39.12
C ILE A 299 8.86 -22.25 -38.78
N LYS A 300 7.86 -22.60 -37.97
CA LYS A 300 6.91 -21.67 -37.40
C LYS A 300 7.24 -21.47 -35.92
N VAL A 301 7.30 -20.24 -35.48
CA VAL A 301 7.44 -19.86 -34.09
C VAL A 301 6.18 -19.09 -33.71
N SER A 302 5.40 -19.63 -32.79
CA SER A 302 4.09 -19.10 -32.45
C SER A 302 4.01 -18.77 -30.97
N ASN A 303 3.55 -17.56 -30.65
CA ASN A 303 3.15 -17.22 -29.31
C ASN A 303 1.66 -17.53 -29.16
N THR A 304 1.33 -18.58 -28.42
CA THR A 304 -0.06 -18.99 -28.16
C THR A 304 -0.57 -18.46 -26.82
N GLY A 305 0.28 -17.71 -26.10
CA GLY A 305 -0.08 -17.01 -24.88
C GLY A 305 -0.75 -15.67 -25.12
N GLU A 306 -1.05 -14.97 -24.05
CA GLU A 306 -1.69 -13.65 -24.05
C GLU A 306 -0.69 -12.51 -23.76
N VAL A 307 0.57 -12.84 -23.52
CA VAL A 307 1.66 -11.90 -23.22
C VAL A 307 2.70 -11.97 -24.35
N SER A 308 3.15 -10.82 -24.84
CA SER A 308 4.27 -10.73 -25.78
C SER A 308 5.56 -11.20 -25.12
N GLY A 309 6.48 -11.72 -25.93
CA GLY A 309 7.78 -12.16 -25.45
C GLY A 309 8.83 -12.22 -26.52
N ASN A 310 10.02 -12.62 -26.14
CA ASN A 310 11.13 -12.90 -27.04
C ASN A 310 11.46 -14.40 -27.04
N ALA A 311 12.15 -14.85 -28.07
CA ALA A 311 12.57 -16.23 -28.18
C ALA A 311 13.92 -16.34 -28.89
N THR A 312 14.68 -17.35 -28.52
CA THR A 312 15.85 -17.81 -29.26
C THR A 312 15.60 -19.24 -29.69
N ILE A 313 15.69 -19.49 -30.99
CA ILE A 313 15.54 -20.85 -31.57
C ILE A 313 16.87 -21.35 -32.11
N GLU A 314 17.10 -22.63 -31.94
CA GLU A 314 18.28 -23.34 -32.41
C GLU A 314 17.87 -24.48 -33.38
N GLU A 315 18.39 -24.44 -34.58
CA GLU A 315 18.19 -25.44 -35.63
C GLU A 315 19.47 -26.27 -35.81
N ASN A 316 19.38 -27.58 -35.63
CA ASN A 316 20.50 -28.47 -35.84
C ASN A 316 20.67 -28.79 -37.33
N ILE A 317 21.89 -28.63 -37.86
CA ILE A 317 22.23 -29.14 -39.20
C ILE A 317 22.58 -30.63 -39.06
N PRO A 318 21.84 -31.58 -39.67
CA PRO A 318 22.12 -32.99 -39.58
C PRO A 318 23.48 -33.32 -40.18
N GLU A 319 24.16 -34.35 -39.64
CA GLU A 319 25.41 -34.85 -40.17
C GLU A 319 25.27 -35.21 -41.65
N GLY A 320 26.23 -34.78 -42.49
CA GLY A 320 26.23 -34.95 -43.94
C GLY A 320 25.25 -34.03 -44.68
N MET A 321 24.78 -33.00 -44.01
CA MET A 321 24.05 -31.89 -44.62
C MET A 321 24.78 -30.57 -44.33
N ARG A 322 24.51 -29.57 -45.11
CA ARG A 322 25.02 -28.20 -44.94
C ARG A 322 24.00 -27.16 -45.36
N LEU A 323 24.09 -25.98 -44.80
CA LEU A 323 23.26 -24.86 -45.25
C LEU A 323 23.52 -24.54 -46.72
N ALA A 324 22.46 -24.46 -47.52
CA ALA A 324 22.58 -24.21 -48.94
C ALA A 324 23.02 -22.77 -49.27
N ASN A 325 22.38 -21.84 -48.57
CA ASN A 325 22.69 -20.43 -48.68
C ASN A 325 22.18 -19.75 -47.37
N ASN A 326 23.04 -18.93 -46.78
CA ASN A 326 22.65 -18.10 -45.64
C ASN A 326 22.38 -16.67 -46.16
N ASP A 327 21.13 -16.29 -46.20
CA ASP A 327 20.70 -14.94 -46.60
C ASP A 327 20.80 -13.90 -45.46
N GLY A 328 21.43 -14.26 -44.36
CA GLY A 328 21.54 -13.45 -43.15
C GLY A 328 20.37 -13.62 -42.17
N THR A 329 19.44 -14.52 -42.47
CA THR A 329 18.32 -14.85 -41.55
C THR A 329 18.79 -15.59 -40.30
N TRP A 330 19.85 -16.45 -40.49
CA TRP A 330 20.38 -17.30 -39.44
C TRP A 330 21.82 -16.95 -39.08
N GLU A 331 22.17 -17.02 -37.83
CA GLU A 331 23.55 -16.99 -37.36
C GLU A 331 24.05 -18.46 -37.24
N GLU A 332 25.13 -18.80 -37.91
CA GLU A 332 25.72 -20.13 -37.88
C GLU A 332 26.79 -20.21 -36.79
N GLN A 333 26.61 -21.10 -35.83
CA GLN A 333 27.54 -21.36 -34.73
C GLN A 333 27.72 -22.86 -34.53
N GLU A 334 28.94 -23.36 -34.59
CA GLU A 334 29.29 -24.76 -34.29
C GLU A 334 28.39 -25.79 -34.98
N GLY A 335 27.99 -25.56 -36.23
CA GLY A 335 27.13 -26.46 -37.01
C GLY A 335 25.63 -26.38 -36.66
N LYS A 336 25.24 -25.34 -35.94
CA LYS A 336 23.84 -25.00 -35.60
C LYS A 336 23.49 -23.66 -36.20
N LEU A 337 22.21 -23.46 -36.46
CA LEU A 337 21.69 -22.19 -36.93
C LEU A 337 20.87 -21.58 -35.75
N ILE A 338 21.22 -20.36 -35.39
CA ILE A 338 20.57 -19.63 -34.29
C ILE A 338 19.79 -18.47 -34.85
N LYS A 339 18.56 -18.26 -34.32
CA LYS A 339 17.75 -17.11 -34.63
C LYS A 339 17.21 -16.50 -33.35
N VAL A 340 17.55 -15.25 -33.11
CA VAL A 340 16.95 -14.44 -32.04
C VAL A 340 15.71 -13.72 -32.60
N ILE A 341 14.63 -13.84 -31.91
CA ILE A 341 13.33 -13.19 -32.16
C ILE A 341 13.12 -12.19 -31.02
N PRO A 342 13.41 -10.89 -31.22
CA PRO A 342 13.40 -9.92 -30.13
C PRO A 342 12.01 -9.65 -29.59
N GLU A 343 10.99 -9.86 -30.41
CA GLU A 343 9.60 -9.66 -30.03
C GLU A 343 8.67 -10.57 -30.85
N LEU A 344 7.75 -11.22 -30.15
CA LEU A 344 6.67 -12.01 -30.70
C LEU A 344 5.40 -11.68 -29.91
N GLY A 345 4.49 -10.97 -30.55
CA GLY A 345 3.23 -10.53 -29.93
C GLY A 345 2.34 -11.69 -29.53
N ALA A 346 1.40 -11.43 -28.61
CA ALA A 346 0.37 -12.41 -28.24
C ALA A 346 -0.42 -12.87 -29.48
N GLY A 347 -0.51 -14.19 -29.69
CA GLY A 347 -1.17 -14.78 -30.86
C GLY A 347 -0.39 -14.64 -32.18
N GLU A 348 0.81 -14.05 -32.19
CA GLU A 348 1.63 -13.86 -33.39
C GLU A 348 2.37 -15.16 -33.77
N THR A 349 2.49 -15.39 -35.09
CA THR A 349 3.34 -16.45 -35.66
C THR A 349 4.33 -15.84 -36.66
N LYS A 350 5.60 -16.20 -36.52
CA LYS A 350 6.67 -15.89 -37.49
C LYS A 350 7.12 -17.16 -38.17
N GLU A 351 7.37 -17.07 -39.48
CA GLU A 351 7.83 -18.19 -40.30
C GLU A 351 9.25 -17.94 -40.80
N TYR A 352 10.06 -18.98 -40.75
CA TYR A 352 11.44 -19.00 -41.24
C TYR A 352 11.67 -20.21 -42.12
N THR A 353 12.55 -20.05 -43.14
CA THR A 353 12.88 -21.12 -44.06
C THR A 353 14.36 -21.49 -43.90
N VAL A 354 14.64 -22.78 -43.94
CA VAL A 354 15.99 -23.33 -43.99
C VAL A 354 16.11 -24.27 -45.19
N LEU A 355 17.07 -24.05 -46.04
CA LEU A 355 17.39 -24.90 -47.19
C LEU A 355 18.72 -25.63 -46.92
N LEU A 356 18.68 -26.94 -46.77
CA LEU A 356 19.88 -27.78 -46.55
C LEU A 356 20.23 -28.57 -47.79
N ASN A 357 21.51 -28.56 -48.16
CA ASN A 357 22.09 -29.42 -49.19
C ASN A 357 22.61 -30.70 -48.55
N TRP A 358 22.27 -31.85 -49.14
CA TRP A 358 22.91 -33.13 -48.78
C TRP A 358 24.31 -33.16 -49.37
N GLU A 359 25.30 -33.63 -48.61
CA GLU A 359 26.65 -33.88 -49.07
C GLU A 359 26.70 -35.22 -49.84
N GLN A 360 26.96 -35.14 -51.10
CA GLN A 360 26.83 -36.22 -52.11
C GLN A 360 27.86 -37.34 -51.93
N THR A 361 27.87 -38.03 -50.83
CA THR A 361 28.76 -39.17 -50.57
C THR A 361 27.97 -40.41 -50.13
N GLY A 362 28.50 -41.58 -50.46
CA GLY A 362 27.91 -42.85 -50.05
C GLY A 362 27.87 -43.06 -48.52
N GLU A 363 28.69 -42.31 -47.78
CA GLU A 363 28.78 -42.38 -46.32
C GLU A 363 27.65 -41.55 -45.66
N ASN A 364 27.11 -40.58 -46.37
CA ASN A 364 26.04 -39.68 -45.85
C ASN A 364 24.63 -40.22 -46.13
N MET A 365 24.46 -41.49 -46.40
CA MET A 365 23.14 -42.12 -46.53
C MET A 365 22.45 -42.28 -45.16
N GLY A 366 21.14 -42.54 -45.19
CA GLY A 366 20.35 -42.85 -44.05
C GLY A 366 19.47 -41.70 -43.61
N GLU A 367 18.98 -41.76 -42.39
CA GLU A 367 18.12 -40.74 -41.80
C GLU A 367 18.95 -39.49 -41.45
N LYS A 368 18.45 -38.35 -41.87
CA LYS A 368 18.92 -37.00 -41.49
C LYS A 368 17.89 -36.45 -40.53
N ALA A 369 18.11 -36.69 -39.26
CA ALA A 369 17.25 -36.19 -38.20
C ALA A 369 17.50 -34.69 -38.05
N ASN A 370 16.44 -33.90 -38.20
CA ASN A 370 16.51 -32.46 -38.17
C ASN A 370 15.51 -31.88 -37.16
N GLU A 371 16.04 -31.27 -36.09
CA GLU A 371 15.30 -30.77 -34.95
C GLU A 371 15.50 -29.28 -34.83
N ILE A 372 14.40 -28.56 -34.57
CA ILE A 372 14.37 -27.19 -34.07
C ILE A 372 14.07 -27.21 -32.58
N LYS A 373 14.75 -26.37 -31.81
CA LYS A 373 14.51 -26.17 -30.38
C LYS A 373 14.31 -24.71 -30.07
N LEU A 374 13.40 -24.48 -29.13
CA LEU A 374 13.31 -23.24 -28.39
C LEU A 374 14.33 -23.33 -27.23
N VAL A 375 15.38 -22.52 -27.28
CA VAL A 375 16.46 -22.58 -26.27
C VAL A 375 16.37 -21.51 -25.21
N GLU A 376 15.65 -20.44 -25.50
CA GLU A 376 15.41 -19.34 -24.58
C GLU A 376 14.09 -18.68 -24.90
N THR A 377 13.32 -18.36 -23.87
CA THR A 377 12.14 -17.50 -23.93
C THR A 377 12.19 -16.47 -22.81
N GLY A 378 11.56 -15.34 -23.04
CA GLY A 378 11.47 -14.30 -22.04
C GLY A 378 10.35 -13.30 -22.34
N ASN A 379 9.94 -12.56 -21.32
CA ASN A 379 9.04 -11.42 -21.43
C ASN A 379 9.34 -10.40 -20.34
N VAL A 380 8.76 -9.21 -20.44
CA VAL A 380 8.98 -8.13 -19.47
C VAL A 380 8.56 -8.52 -18.04
N PRO A 381 7.39 -9.15 -17.79
CA PRO A 381 7.02 -9.55 -16.43
C PRO A 381 7.81 -10.77 -15.91
N GLY A 382 8.57 -11.46 -16.74
CA GLY A 382 9.34 -12.64 -16.33
C GLY A 382 8.49 -13.90 -16.16
N PHE A 383 7.36 -14.01 -16.86
CA PHE A 383 6.53 -15.21 -16.84
C PHE A 383 7.23 -16.36 -17.52
N VAL A 384 7.05 -17.54 -16.97
CA VAL A 384 7.64 -18.78 -17.49
C VAL A 384 6.75 -19.33 -18.60
N ASP A 385 7.37 -19.84 -19.67
CA ASP A 385 6.71 -20.63 -20.68
C ASP A 385 6.03 -21.85 -20.02
N ASN A 386 4.73 -21.98 -20.23
CA ASN A 386 3.93 -22.95 -19.48
C ASN A 386 3.73 -24.31 -20.21
N ASN A 387 4.37 -24.50 -21.39
CA ASN A 387 4.18 -25.70 -22.19
C ASN A 387 5.48 -26.20 -22.87
N ASP A 388 6.30 -26.91 -22.13
CA ASP A 388 7.56 -27.48 -22.64
C ASP A 388 7.41 -28.45 -23.83
N LYS A 389 6.19 -28.87 -24.17
CA LYS A 389 5.96 -29.92 -25.19
C LYS A 389 6.04 -29.41 -26.63
N ASP A 390 5.84 -28.12 -26.83
CA ASP A 390 5.94 -27.45 -28.13
C ASP A 390 7.27 -26.69 -28.29
N ASN A 391 8.19 -26.84 -27.34
CA ASN A 391 9.53 -26.26 -27.39
C ASN A 391 10.49 -26.99 -28.35
N THR A 392 10.09 -28.09 -28.94
CA THR A 392 10.88 -28.83 -29.94
C THR A 392 9.98 -29.38 -31.03
N SER A 393 10.53 -29.43 -32.25
CA SER A 393 9.87 -30.04 -33.42
C SER A 393 10.85 -30.64 -34.40
N ASN A 394 10.52 -31.79 -34.90
CA ASN A 394 11.35 -32.57 -35.84
C ASN A 394 10.72 -32.67 -37.22
N ALA A 395 11.56 -32.66 -38.24
CA ALA A 395 11.19 -33.04 -39.61
C ALA A 395 12.41 -33.71 -40.29
N ASN A 396 12.28 -34.98 -40.57
CA ASN A 396 13.42 -35.82 -40.96
C ASN A 396 13.33 -36.23 -42.44
N VAL A 397 14.50 -36.41 -43.09
CA VAL A 397 14.57 -37.00 -44.43
C VAL A 397 15.43 -38.23 -44.41
N ILE A 398 15.02 -39.31 -45.08
CA ILE A 398 15.79 -40.52 -45.30
C ILE A 398 16.32 -40.52 -46.71
N ILE A 399 17.64 -40.49 -46.86
CA ILE A 399 18.30 -40.65 -48.16
C ILE A 399 18.78 -42.07 -48.31
N SER A 400 18.27 -42.78 -49.29
CA SER A 400 18.58 -44.17 -49.51
C SER A 400 18.90 -44.48 -50.98
N VAL A 401 19.70 -45.53 -51.23
CA VAL A 401 19.93 -46.02 -52.57
C VAL A 401 18.76 -46.87 -53.00
N GLU A 402 18.28 -46.67 -54.19
CA GLU A 402 17.28 -47.56 -54.79
C GLU A 402 17.92 -48.95 -54.94
N THR A 403 17.50 -49.88 -54.09
CA THR A 403 17.85 -51.30 -54.18
C THR A 403 16.60 -52.00 -54.62
N GLY A 404 16.69 -52.79 -55.65
CA GLY A 404 15.54 -53.55 -56.20
C GLY A 404 14.91 -54.54 -55.20
N GLU A 405 15.40 -54.58 -53.94
CA GLU A 405 14.83 -55.25 -52.81
C GLU A 405 14.97 -54.44 -51.55
N LEU A 406 13.88 -54.01 -50.95
CA LEU A 406 13.87 -53.38 -49.64
C LEU A 406 14.46 -54.35 -48.60
N PRO A 407 15.47 -53.95 -47.81
CA PRO A 407 15.89 -54.74 -46.69
C PRO A 407 14.74 -54.78 -45.66
N ILE A 408 14.12 -55.92 -45.52
CA ILE A 408 13.00 -56.22 -44.60
C ILE A 408 13.30 -55.70 -43.19
N GLY A 409 14.60 -55.65 -42.80
CA GLY A 409 15.06 -55.12 -41.51
C GLY A 409 14.77 -53.65 -41.26
N LEU A 410 14.80 -52.78 -42.31
CA LEU A 410 14.52 -51.36 -42.17
C LEU A 410 13.01 -51.10 -41.99
N LEU A 411 12.17 -51.88 -42.67
CA LEU A 411 10.72 -51.79 -42.53
C LEU A 411 10.29 -52.23 -41.13
N VAL A 412 10.93 -53.27 -40.58
CA VAL A 412 10.67 -53.76 -39.22
C VAL A 412 11.12 -52.74 -38.16
N ALA A 413 12.24 -52.06 -38.34
CA ALA A 413 12.70 -51.01 -37.42
C ALA A 413 11.76 -49.79 -37.44
N LEU A 414 11.27 -49.33 -38.59
CA LEU A 414 10.31 -48.22 -38.72
C LEU A 414 8.95 -48.56 -38.07
N VAL A 415 8.44 -49.76 -38.28
CA VAL A 415 7.21 -50.24 -37.67
C VAL A 415 7.39 -50.38 -36.14
N ALA A 416 8.58 -50.80 -35.65
CA ALA A 416 8.87 -50.90 -34.24
C ALA A 416 8.96 -49.53 -33.55
N LEU A 417 9.56 -48.52 -34.20
CA LEU A 417 9.61 -47.14 -33.66
C LEU A 417 8.22 -46.51 -33.55
N VAL A 418 7.38 -46.58 -34.59
CA VAL A 418 6.00 -46.12 -34.57
C VAL A 418 5.14 -46.93 -33.56
N GLY A 419 5.45 -48.21 -33.39
CA GLY A 419 4.81 -49.10 -32.39
C GLY A 419 5.21 -48.72 -30.96
N LEU A 420 6.48 -48.32 -30.73
CA LEU A 420 6.95 -47.91 -29.39
C LEU A 420 6.32 -46.58 -28.95
N GLU A 421 6.20 -45.60 -29.84
CA GLU A 421 5.56 -44.32 -29.52
C GLU A 421 4.08 -44.49 -29.19
N THR A 422 3.36 -45.34 -29.93
CA THR A 422 1.95 -45.59 -29.62
C THR A 422 1.76 -46.37 -28.30
N VAL A 423 2.71 -47.24 -27.90
CA VAL A 423 2.67 -47.98 -26.64
C VAL A 423 3.03 -47.06 -25.47
N THR A 424 4.04 -46.17 -25.62
CA THR A 424 4.40 -45.24 -24.56
C THR A 424 3.29 -44.22 -24.33
N LEU A 425 2.63 -43.71 -25.38
CA LEU A 425 1.49 -42.81 -25.27
C LEU A 425 0.30 -43.49 -24.54
N ARG A 426 0.00 -44.76 -24.88
CA ARG A 426 -1.05 -45.51 -24.20
C ARG A 426 -0.71 -45.79 -22.74
N TYR A 427 0.57 -46.05 -22.43
CA TYR A 427 1.01 -46.31 -21.06
C TYR A 427 0.95 -45.03 -20.18
N ALA A 428 1.35 -43.90 -20.74
CA ALA A 428 1.23 -42.59 -20.08
C ALA A 428 -0.23 -42.22 -19.79
N VAL A 429 -1.14 -42.43 -20.76
CA VAL A 429 -2.58 -42.21 -20.56
C VAL A 429 -3.18 -43.12 -19.50
N VAL A 430 -2.72 -44.36 -19.41
CA VAL A 430 -3.18 -45.32 -18.38
C VAL A 430 -2.66 -44.96 -17.00
N LEU A 431 -1.41 -44.48 -16.89
CA LEU A 431 -0.83 -44.05 -15.62
C LEU A 431 -1.52 -42.76 -15.10
N THR A 432 -1.77 -41.80 -15.96
CA THR A 432 -2.53 -40.57 -15.58
C THR A 432 -3.97 -40.89 -15.15
N LYS A 433 -4.64 -41.81 -15.81
CA LYS A 433 -5.98 -42.26 -15.37
C LYS A 433 -5.94 -43.03 -14.03
N ARG A 434 -4.86 -43.78 -13.72
CA ARG A 434 -4.68 -44.42 -12.42
C ARG A 434 -4.34 -43.47 -11.28
N GLN A 435 -3.59 -42.39 -11.57
CA GLN A 435 -3.31 -41.38 -10.56
C GLN A 435 -4.57 -40.54 -10.23
N LYS A 436 -5.37 -40.12 -11.24
CA LYS A 436 -6.65 -39.42 -10.99
C LYS A 436 -7.66 -40.28 -10.19
N LYS A 437 -7.64 -41.60 -10.33
CA LYS A 437 -8.49 -42.50 -9.52
C LYS A 437 -8.01 -42.68 -8.06
N LYS A 438 -6.75 -42.40 -7.75
CA LYS A 438 -6.21 -42.45 -6.37
C LYS A 438 -6.46 -41.14 -5.60
N VAL A 439 -6.55 -40.01 -6.29
CA VAL A 439 -6.84 -38.67 -5.69
C VAL A 439 -8.32 -38.55 -5.32
N ASN A 440 -9.23 -39.18 -6.05
CA ASN A 440 -10.68 -39.12 -5.77
C ASN A 440 -11.16 -40.18 -4.75
N LYS A 441 -10.24 -40.85 -4.02
CA LYS A 441 -10.54 -41.87 -2.98
C LYS A 441 -9.89 -41.54 -1.63
N LYS A 442 -9.49 -40.29 -1.39
CA LYS A 442 -9.11 -39.80 -0.06
C LYS A 442 -10.07 -38.70 0.39
#